data_c361c3df4f13364c7d2c516ab5fc8d50
#
_entry.id   c361c3df4f13364c7d2c516ab5fc8d50
#
_cell.length_a   1.000
_cell.length_b   1.000
_cell.length_c   1.000
_cell.angle_alpha   90.00
_cell.angle_beta   90.00
_cell.angle_gamma   90.00
#
_symmetry.space_group_name_H-M   'P 1'
#
loop_
_entity.id
_entity.type
_entity.pdbx_description
1 polymer ?
#
loop_
_entity_poly.entity_id
_entity_poly.type
_entity_poly.pdbx_seq_one_letter_code
_entity_poly.pdbx_strand_id
1 'polypeptide(L)'
;MEAIFQFVDEVVEAQRDTYCAIADDIWDHPETRFEEFWSAQRLADALEAEGFQLTRDAGGIPNAFIASVGEGQPVIALLGEFDALAGLSQQAHSAEPTPLTPGANGHGCGHNLLGTAAFAAAVAAKGWLQQHGDSGTLRFYGCPGEEGGSGKTFMVREGLFDDVDAALTWHPEAWAGMFSTRTLANIQAAWRFTGIAAHAANSPHLGRSALDAVTLMTTGSNFLNEHIIEKARVHYAITDTGGVSPNVVQAQAEVLYLIRAPEMADAEQIFARIEKIAQGAALMTETQVSCRFEKACSSYLPNRTLEAAMYQAVCHYGTPAWSDEERAFAAAIRATLSANDINNSLNNIAGTSGEEGKTFARRHRDTLLIDEVAPWAATDNVLAGSTDVGDVSWKAPVAQCFSPCFAVGTPLHSWQLVSQGRTSIAHKGMLLAGKVLAATAIRLFSDSALLEASQQELRQVLAERPYRCPIPAEVSPSVLR
;
A
#
# COMPACT_ATOMS: atom_id res chain seq x y z
N MET A 1 -26.19 8.01 14.22
CA MET A 1 -25.51 7.85 12.91
C MET A 1 -25.96 8.89 11.88
N GLU A 2 -27.25 9.14 11.68
CA GLU A 2 -27.72 10.10 10.65
C GLU A 2 -27.11 11.50 10.81
N ALA A 3 -27.06 12.03 12.03
CA ALA A 3 -26.43 13.33 12.32
C ALA A 3 -24.92 13.35 11.99
N ILE A 4 -24.23 12.23 12.22
CA ILE A 4 -22.81 12.10 11.84
C ILE A 4 -22.66 12.16 10.32
N PHE A 5 -23.47 11.41 9.60
CA PHE A 5 -23.41 11.37 8.15
C PHE A 5 -23.68 12.74 7.52
N GLN A 6 -24.72 13.42 7.98
CA GLN A 6 -25.03 14.76 7.50
C GLN A 6 -23.91 15.76 7.79
N PHE A 7 -23.39 15.79 9.02
CA PHE A 7 -22.28 16.67 9.39
C PHE A 7 -21.03 16.44 8.53
N VAL A 8 -20.65 15.17 8.36
CA VAL A 8 -19.48 14.80 7.55
C VAL A 8 -19.67 15.21 6.10
N ASP A 9 -20.87 15.00 5.55
CA ASP A 9 -21.18 15.40 4.19
C ASP A 9 -21.04 16.91 4.00
N GLU A 10 -21.62 17.69 4.90
CA GLU A 10 -21.54 19.17 4.88
C GLU A 10 -20.09 19.67 4.96
N VAL A 11 -19.28 19.13 5.88
CA VAL A 11 -17.90 19.57 6.10
C VAL A 11 -17.00 19.19 4.90
N VAL A 12 -17.11 17.96 4.40
CA VAL A 12 -16.27 17.50 3.30
C VAL A 12 -16.62 18.21 2.00
N GLU A 13 -17.91 18.41 1.70
CA GLU A 13 -18.33 19.12 0.50
C GLU A 13 -17.98 20.62 0.55
N ALA A 14 -18.03 21.26 1.71
CA ALA A 14 -17.65 22.67 1.86
C ALA A 14 -16.18 22.94 1.52
N GLN A 15 -15.31 21.96 1.66
CA GLN A 15 -13.86 22.08 1.36
C GLN A 15 -13.43 21.24 0.15
N ARG A 16 -14.37 20.77 -0.66
CA ARG A 16 -14.14 19.94 -1.84
C ARG A 16 -12.96 20.41 -2.71
N ASP A 17 -13.00 21.69 -3.09
CA ASP A 17 -11.99 22.26 -3.99
C ASP A 17 -10.60 22.28 -3.34
N THR A 18 -10.52 22.50 -2.03
CA THR A 18 -9.25 22.44 -1.28
C THR A 18 -8.67 21.03 -1.31
N TYR A 19 -9.49 20.01 -1.04
CA TYR A 19 -9.02 18.62 -1.06
C TYR A 19 -8.62 18.19 -2.47
N CYS A 20 -9.41 18.53 -3.49
CA CYS A 20 -9.03 18.25 -4.89
C CYS A 20 -7.70 18.91 -5.26
N ALA A 21 -7.49 20.18 -4.87
CA ALA A 21 -6.23 20.87 -5.14
C ALA A 21 -5.03 20.22 -4.44
N ILE A 22 -5.17 19.75 -3.19
CA ILE A 22 -4.10 19.03 -2.48
C ILE A 22 -3.75 17.71 -3.19
N ALA A 23 -4.75 16.94 -3.60
CA ALA A 23 -4.54 15.69 -4.33
C ALA A 23 -3.85 15.94 -5.68
N ASP A 24 -4.23 17.00 -6.38
CA ASP A 24 -3.63 17.41 -7.65
C ASP A 24 -2.19 17.91 -7.46
N ASP A 25 -1.92 18.67 -6.40
CA ASP A 25 -0.58 19.14 -6.04
C ASP A 25 0.36 17.94 -5.80
N ILE A 26 -0.08 16.91 -5.07
CA ILE A 26 0.70 15.68 -4.80
C ILE A 26 0.87 14.89 -6.11
N TRP A 27 -0.17 14.81 -6.95
CA TRP A 27 -0.08 14.15 -8.25
C TRP A 27 0.96 14.81 -9.17
N ASP A 28 1.10 16.14 -9.12
CA ASP A 28 2.09 16.90 -9.87
C ASP A 28 3.54 16.74 -9.34
N HIS A 29 3.71 16.18 -8.12
CA HIS A 29 5.01 15.98 -7.45
C HIS A 29 5.21 14.49 -7.09
N PRO A 30 5.29 13.58 -8.07
CA PRO A 30 5.37 12.14 -7.82
C PRO A 30 6.78 11.76 -7.31
N GLU A 31 6.89 11.52 -6.01
CA GLU A 31 8.12 11.14 -5.31
C GLU A 31 8.05 9.66 -4.92
N THR A 32 9.17 8.94 -5.01
CA THR A 32 9.22 7.52 -4.66
C THR A 32 9.56 7.29 -3.19
N ARG A 33 9.43 6.06 -2.73
CA ARG A 33 9.58 5.63 -1.32
C ARG A 33 10.74 6.31 -0.57
N PHE A 34 10.42 6.91 0.55
CA PHE A 34 11.33 7.65 1.45
C PHE A 34 12.01 8.88 0.83
N GLU A 35 11.54 9.32 -0.35
CA GLU A 35 11.94 10.57 -1.01
C GLU A 35 10.76 11.55 -1.15
N GLU A 36 9.61 11.22 -0.54
CA GLU A 36 8.35 11.98 -0.61
C GLU A 36 8.35 13.22 0.30
N PHE A 37 9.41 14.01 0.25
CA PHE A 37 9.59 15.16 1.14
C PHE A 37 8.57 16.26 0.86
N TRP A 38 8.31 16.55 -0.41
CA TRP A 38 7.37 17.59 -0.80
C TRP A 38 5.94 17.18 -0.47
N SER A 39 5.55 15.95 -0.79
CA SER A 39 4.21 15.41 -0.56
C SER A 39 3.89 15.32 0.93
N ALA A 40 4.84 14.83 1.74
CA ALA A 40 4.75 14.81 3.19
C ALA A 40 4.60 16.22 3.78
N GLN A 41 5.43 17.18 3.31
CA GLN A 41 5.36 18.56 3.76
C GLN A 41 4.01 19.21 3.39
N ARG A 42 3.50 18.95 2.18
CA ARG A 42 2.22 19.49 1.70
C ARG A 42 1.04 19.06 2.56
N LEU A 43 0.98 17.77 2.95
CA LEU A 43 -0.06 17.25 3.85
C LEU A 43 0.15 17.74 5.30
N ALA A 44 1.39 17.75 5.79
CA ALA A 44 1.71 18.22 7.13
C ALA A 44 1.33 19.69 7.32
N ASP A 45 1.67 20.55 6.37
CA ASP A 45 1.33 21.98 6.43
C ASP A 45 -0.20 22.21 6.40
N ALA A 46 -0.92 21.40 5.59
CA ALA A 46 -2.37 21.46 5.55
C ALA A 46 -3.01 21.05 6.90
N LEU A 47 -2.48 20.01 7.54
CA LEU A 47 -2.93 19.58 8.87
C LEU A 47 -2.59 20.60 9.96
N GLU A 48 -1.41 21.20 9.90
CA GLU A 48 -0.99 22.26 10.85
C GLU A 48 -1.89 23.49 10.71
N ALA A 49 -2.22 23.91 9.48
CA ALA A 49 -3.17 25.00 9.21
C ALA A 49 -4.58 24.70 9.75
N GLU A 50 -4.97 23.43 9.77
CA GLU A 50 -6.21 22.97 10.42
C GLU A 50 -6.08 22.83 11.95
N GLY A 51 -4.95 23.18 12.55
CA GLY A 51 -4.73 23.20 13.99
C GLY A 51 -4.34 21.87 14.62
N PHE A 52 -3.85 20.91 13.83
CA PHE A 52 -3.22 19.70 14.36
C PHE A 52 -1.82 20.00 14.89
N GLN A 53 -1.40 19.30 15.93
CA GLN A 53 -0.03 19.32 16.44
C GLN A 53 0.80 18.28 15.69
N LEU A 54 1.93 18.71 15.10
CA LEU A 54 2.79 17.86 14.30
C LEU A 54 3.98 17.29 15.07
N THR A 55 4.22 15.99 14.85
CA THR A 55 5.49 15.32 15.14
C THR A 55 6.11 14.92 13.81
N ARG A 56 7.17 15.61 13.38
CA ARG A 56 7.88 15.34 12.12
C ARG A 56 8.96 14.29 12.35
N ASP A 57 9.43 13.64 11.27
CA ASP A 57 10.42 12.55 11.32
C ASP A 57 10.08 11.50 12.40
N ALA A 58 8.80 11.12 12.44
CA ALA A 58 8.27 10.25 13.47
C ALA A 58 9.01 8.91 13.51
N GLY A 59 9.48 8.50 14.69
CA GLY A 59 10.30 7.30 14.87
C GLY A 59 11.67 7.38 14.19
N GLY A 60 12.16 8.57 13.84
CA GLY A 60 13.41 8.75 13.10
C GLY A 60 13.33 8.32 11.63
N ILE A 61 12.12 8.15 11.10
CA ILE A 61 11.87 7.76 9.71
C ILE A 61 11.72 9.04 8.87
N PRO A 62 12.53 9.24 7.83
CA PRO A 62 12.40 10.39 6.94
C PRO A 62 10.99 10.47 6.36
N ASN A 63 10.43 11.68 6.29
CA ASN A 63 9.09 12.01 5.76
C ASN A 63 7.90 11.41 6.53
N ALA A 64 8.10 10.49 7.50
CA ALA A 64 7.02 10.07 8.37
C ALA A 64 6.65 11.19 9.34
N PHE A 65 5.36 11.42 9.52
CA PHE A 65 4.88 12.40 10.50
C PHE A 65 3.58 11.96 11.16
N ILE A 66 3.30 12.52 12.33
CA ILE A 66 2.02 12.32 13.03
C ILE A 66 1.42 13.69 13.29
N ALA A 67 0.18 13.89 12.92
CA ALA A 67 -0.60 15.07 13.24
C ALA A 67 -1.70 14.68 14.22
N SER A 68 -1.73 15.31 15.41
CA SER A 68 -2.61 14.93 16.51
C SER A 68 -3.51 16.08 16.94
N VAL A 69 -4.75 15.76 17.33
CA VAL A 69 -5.70 16.69 17.95
C VAL A 69 -6.53 15.96 19.00
N GLY A 70 -6.95 16.68 20.04
CA GLY A 70 -7.62 16.10 21.21
C GLY A 70 -6.64 15.50 22.21
N GLU A 71 -7.14 14.90 23.27
CA GLU A 71 -6.35 14.28 24.34
C GLU A 71 -7.09 13.11 24.99
N GLY A 72 -6.33 12.18 25.54
CA GLY A 72 -6.87 11.00 26.21
C GLY A 72 -7.29 9.89 25.24
N GLN A 73 -8.06 8.97 25.80
CA GLN A 73 -8.56 7.78 25.09
C GLN A 73 -10.01 8.00 24.61
N PRO A 74 -10.42 7.34 23.50
CA PRO A 74 -9.62 6.45 22.66
C PRO A 74 -8.67 7.20 21.71
N VAL A 75 -7.62 6.52 21.24
CA VAL A 75 -6.71 7.01 20.20
C VAL A 75 -7.11 6.37 18.88
N ILE A 76 -7.65 7.17 17.96
CA ILE A 76 -8.06 6.69 16.63
C ILE A 76 -7.10 7.23 15.59
N ALA A 77 -6.54 6.31 14.78
CA ALA A 77 -5.57 6.60 13.72
C ALA A 77 -6.24 6.63 12.34
N LEU A 78 -5.87 7.61 11.52
CA LEU A 78 -6.13 7.66 10.09
C LEU A 78 -4.79 7.55 9.37
N LEU A 79 -4.66 6.57 8.45
CA LEU A 79 -3.42 6.32 7.73
C LEU A 79 -3.47 7.00 6.36
N GLY A 80 -2.48 7.82 6.05
CA GLY A 80 -2.34 8.51 4.77
C GLY A 80 -1.03 8.12 4.08
N GLU A 81 -1.12 7.59 2.87
CA GLU A 81 -0.01 7.27 1.97
C GLU A 81 0.10 8.34 0.88
N PHE A 82 1.29 8.57 0.35
CA PHE A 82 1.54 9.64 -0.64
C PHE A 82 2.72 9.38 -1.57
N ASP A 83 3.28 8.17 -1.55
CA ASP A 83 4.37 7.77 -2.43
C ASP A 83 3.90 7.41 -3.83
N ALA A 84 4.78 7.56 -4.81
CA ALA A 84 4.57 7.29 -6.23
C ALA A 84 5.48 6.16 -6.70
N LEU A 85 5.29 5.76 -7.96
CA LEU A 85 6.02 4.70 -8.63
C LEU A 85 6.96 5.24 -9.69
N ALA A 86 8.15 4.65 -9.79
CA ALA A 86 9.14 5.02 -10.78
C ALA A 86 8.68 4.64 -12.21
N GLY A 87 9.03 5.48 -13.19
CA GLY A 87 8.82 5.20 -14.60
C GLY A 87 7.39 5.32 -15.11
N LEU A 88 6.47 5.86 -14.32
CA LEU A 88 5.04 5.96 -14.66
C LEU A 88 4.56 7.37 -14.97
N SER A 89 5.46 8.30 -15.34
CA SER A 89 5.06 9.64 -15.75
C SER A 89 4.03 9.60 -16.88
N GLN A 90 2.94 10.34 -16.71
CA GLN A 90 1.81 10.31 -17.64
C GLN A 90 1.03 11.63 -17.60
N GLN A 91 0.49 12.06 -18.73
CA GLN A 91 -0.44 13.17 -18.81
C GLN A 91 -1.80 12.77 -18.22
N ALA A 92 -2.37 13.65 -17.38
CA ALA A 92 -3.75 13.48 -16.90
C ALA A 92 -4.76 13.61 -18.04
N HIS A 93 -5.94 13.00 -17.88
CA HIS A 93 -7.05 13.04 -18.83
C HIS A 93 -6.72 12.52 -20.25
N SER A 94 -5.68 11.68 -20.39
CA SER A 94 -5.29 11.09 -21.67
C SER A 94 -5.66 9.62 -21.74
N ALA A 95 -6.28 9.18 -22.82
CA ALA A 95 -6.50 7.76 -23.13
C ALA A 95 -5.38 7.17 -24.02
N GLU A 96 -4.21 7.81 -24.02
CA GLU A 96 -3.01 7.38 -24.74
C GLU A 96 -1.80 7.44 -23.81
N PRO A 97 -0.78 6.54 -23.97
CA PRO A 97 0.45 6.61 -23.20
C PRO A 97 1.25 7.86 -23.62
N THR A 98 1.15 8.90 -22.83
CA THR A 98 1.78 10.20 -23.07
C THR A 98 2.56 10.64 -21.83
N PRO A 99 3.80 10.17 -21.64
CA PRO A 99 4.63 10.60 -20.52
C PRO A 99 4.87 12.12 -20.54
N LEU A 100 4.66 12.80 -19.40
CA LEU A 100 5.04 14.22 -19.28
C LEU A 100 6.58 14.37 -19.36
N THR A 101 7.28 13.47 -18.69
CA THR A 101 8.74 13.35 -18.74
C THR A 101 9.09 11.87 -18.85
N PRO A 102 9.68 11.40 -19.97
CA PRO A 102 10.02 10.00 -20.15
C PRO A 102 10.90 9.46 -19.01
N GLY A 103 10.48 8.34 -18.41
CA GLY A 103 11.18 7.69 -17.31
C GLY A 103 10.98 8.31 -15.92
N ALA A 104 10.27 9.44 -15.81
CA ALA A 104 9.94 10.03 -14.52
C ALA A 104 8.79 9.26 -13.80
N ASN A 105 8.57 9.60 -12.54
CA ASN A 105 7.61 8.94 -11.66
C ASN A 105 6.15 9.32 -11.96
N GLY A 106 5.20 8.55 -11.41
CA GLY A 106 3.78 8.85 -11.46
C GLY A 106 2.99 8.09 -10.39
N HIS A 107 1.86 8.65 -9.97
CA HIS A 107 0.97 8.03 -8.97
C HIS A 107 0.15 6.88 -9.57
N GLY A 108 0.84 5.75 -9.83
CA GLY A 108 0.25 4.55 -10.42
C GLY A 108 -0.56 3.67 -9.47
N CYS A 109 -0.65 4.03 -8.19
CA CYS A 109 -1.51 3.39 -7.18
C CYS A 109 -2.56 4.35 -6.59
N GLY A 110 -2.49 5.65 -6.94
CA GLY A 110 -3.45 6.65 -6.48
C GLY A 110 -3.21 7.14 -5.05
N HIS A 111 -1.99 7.05 -4.52
CA HIS A 111 -1.68 7.51 -3.16
C HIS A 111 -1.79 9.03 -3.00
N ASN A 112 -1.74 9.81 -4.08
CA ASN A 112 -2.11 11.22 -4.05
C ASN A 112 -3.56 11.44 -3.55
N LEU A 113 -4.46 10.51 -3.88
CA LEU A 113 -5.85 10.51 -3.42
C LEU A 113 -5.95 9.95 -2.00
N LEU A 114 -5.15 8.89 -1.70
CA LEU A 114 -5.22 8.15 -0.44
C LEU A 114 -4.89 9.05 0.75
N GLY A 115 -3.76 9.73 0.73
CA GLY A 115 -3.35 10.66 1.78
C GLY A 115 -4.32 11.82 1.92
N THR A 116 -4.83 12.34 0.81
CA THR A 116 -5.75 13.48 0.83
C THR A 116 -7.14 13.12 1.39
N ALA A 117 -7.68 11.94 1.08
CA ALA A 117 -8.95 11.50 1.69
C ALA A 117 -8.82 11.27 3.20
N ALA A 118 -7.69 10.71 3.66
CA ALA A 118 -7.40 10.59 5.08
C ALA A 118 -7.28 11.97 5.76
N PHE A 119 -6.70 12.96 5.08
CA PHE A 119 -6.68 14.36 5.54
C PHE A 119 -8.10 14.94 5.65
N ALA A 120 -8.94 14.80 4.61
CA ALA A 120 -10.32 15.25 4.64
C ALA A 120 -11.11 14.61 5.80
N ALA A 121 -10.88 13.30 6.02
CA ALA A 121 -11.48 12.59 7.15
C ALA A 121 -11.02 13.12 8.50
N ALA A 122 -9.74 13.45 8.65
CA ALA A 122 -9.18 14.02 9.87
C ALA A 122 -9.81 15.38 10.20
N VAL A 123 -9.96 16.25 9.19
CA VAL A 123 -10.59 17.56 9.36
C VAL A 123 -12.06 17.43 9.78
N ALA A 124 -12.82 16.57 9.13
CA ALA A 124 -14.23 16.36 9.46
C ALA A 124 -14.40 15.74 10.86
N ALA A 125 -13.61 14.72 11.20
CA ALA A 125 -13.67 14.09 12.52
C ALA A 125 -13.26 15.07 13.64
N LYS A 126 -12.20 15.88 13.44
CA LYS A 126 -11.81 16.96 14.36
C LYS A 126 -12.97 17.95 14.60
N GLY A 127 -13.62 18.39 13.52
CA GLY A 127 -14.75 19.32 13.62
C GLY A 127 -15.89 18.76 14.45
N TRP A 128 -16.22 17.50 14.31
CA TRP A 128 -17.22 16.81 15.13
C TRP A 128 -16.84 16.78 16.60
N LEU A 129 -15.60 16.32 16.93
CA LEU A 129 -15.12 16.22 18.30
C LEU A 129 -15.17 17.58 19.01
N GLN A 130 -14.76 18.65 18.33
CA GLN A 130 -14.81 20.01 18.88
C GLN A 130 -16.24 20.51 19.12
N GLN A 131 -17.17 20.21 18.22
CA GLN A 131 -18.56 20.65 18.34
C GLN A 131 -19.32 19.90 19.41
N HIS A 132 -19.00 18.61 19.65
CA HIS A 132 -19.77 17.77 20.60
C HIS A 132 -19.07 17.61 21.96
N GLY A 133 -17.80 18.03 22.06
CA GLY A 133 -17.02 17.91 23.29
C GLY A 133 -16.65 16.46 23.62
N ASP A 134 -16.58 15.59 22.61
CA ASP A 134 -16.16 14.21 22.78
C ASP A 134 -14.68 14.17 23.17
N SER A 135 -14.32 13.30 24.12
CA SER A 135 -12.93 13.06 24.52
C SER A 135 -12.27 12.02 23.62
N GLY A 136 -10.96 12.11 23.52
CA GLY A 136 -10.13 11.18 22.76
C GLY A 136 -9.11 11.89 21.90
N THR A 137 -8.21 11.12 21.32
CA THR A 137 -7.14 11.60 20.45
C THR A 137 -7.34 11.10 19.02
N LEU A 138 -7.45 12.03 18.09
CA LEU A 138 -7.44 11.74 16.66
C LEU A 138 -6.01 11.96 16.13
N ARG A 139 -5.45 10.98 15.46
CA ARG A 139 -4.14 11.07 14.81
C ARG A 139 -4.23 10.78 13.32
N PHE A 140 -3.67 11.66 12.53
CA PHE A 140 -3.30 11.36 11.14
C PHE A 140 -1.84 10.89 11.11
N TYR A 141 -1.59 9.75 10.50
CA TYR A 141 -0.26 9.20 10.27
C TYR A 141 0.13 9.43 8.82
N GLY A 142 1.12 10.28 8.55
CA GLY A 142 1.76 10.39 7.25
C GLY A 142 2.74 9.24 7.07
N CYS A 143 2.38 8.32 6.19
CA CYS A 143 3.04 7.02 6.01
C CYS A 143 3.82 6.99 4.70
N PRO A 144 5.15 7.22 4.69
CA PRO A 144 5.96 7.15 3.48
C PRO A 144 6.25 5.71 3.08
N GLY A 145 6.56 5.49 1.80
CA GLY A 145 7.19 4.28 1.29
C GLY A 145 6.33 3.02 1.39
N GLU A 146 5.03 3.08 1.15
CA GLU A 146 4.20 1.88 1.03
C GLU A 146 4.67 1.03 -0.15
N GLU A 147 4.94 1.67 -1.30
CA GLU A 147 5.38 1.04 -2.56
C GLU A 147 6.79 0.47 -2.45
N GLY A 148 6.86 -0.70 -1.87
CA GLY A 148 8.11 -1.44 -1.74
C GLY A 148 9.10 -0.96 -0.67
N GLY A 149 8.69 -0.03 0.21
CA GLY A 149 9.48 0.47 1.34
C GLY A 149 9.08 -0.12 2.68
N SER A 150 7.81 -0.48 2.87
CA SER A 150 7.23 -0.93 4.14
C SER A 150 7.37 0.10 5.28
N GLY A 151 7.06 1.38 4.98
CA GLY A 151 7.21 2.49 5.93
C GLY A 151 6.43 2.29 7.21
N LYS A 152 5.17 1.79 7.13
CA LYS A 152 4.34 1.50 8.30
C LYS A 152 4.92 0.38 9.17
N THR A 153 5.60 -0.61 8.57
CA THR A 153 6.30 -1.65 9.35
C THR A 153 7.43 -1.05 10.17
N PHE A 154 8.20 -0.12 9.61
CA PHE A 154 9.19 0.65 10.38
C PHE A 154 8.53 1.48 11.49
N MET A 155 7.43 2.20 11.18
CA MET A 155 6.68 2.98 12.17
C MET A 155 6.16 2.11 13.32
N VAL A 156 5.67 0.90 13.03
CA VAL A 156 5.25 -0.09 14.04
C VAL A 156 6.44 -0.55 14.88
N ARG A 157 7.60 -0.79 14.26
CA ARG A 157 8.82 -1.18 14.97
C ARG A 157 9.26 -0.12 15.98
N GLU A 158 9.13 1.15 15.63
CA GLU A 158 9.47 2.28 16.50
C GLU A 158 8.38 2.59 17.54
N GLY A 159 7.33 1.76 17.65
CA GLY A 159 6.29 1.86 18.69
C GLY A 159 5.25 2.95 18.44
N LEU A 160 5.17 3.53 17.22
CA LEU A 160 4.27 4.65 16.94
C LEU A 160 2.78 4.27 16.98
N PHE A 161 2.46 2.98 17.02
CA PHE A 161 1.10 2.45 17.09
C PHE A 161 0.80 1.74 18.42
N ASP A 162 1.68 1.80 19.42
CA ASP A 162 1.55 1.01 20.66
C ASP A 162 0.36 1.44 21.53
N ASP A 163 -0.08 2.70 21.43
CA ASP A 163 -1.21 3.27 22.16
C ASP A 163 -2.45 3.53 21.28
N VAL A 164 -2.46 3.05 20.04
CA VAL A 164 -3.58 3.20 19.10
C VAL A 164 -4.66 2.16 19.40
N ASP A 165 -5.91 2.64 19.58
CA ASP A 165 -7.06 1.79 19.87
C ASP A 165 -7.73 1.21 18.61
N ALA A 166 -7.71 1.96 17.49
CA ALA A 166 -8.15 1.49 16.17
C ALA A 166 -7.52 2.36 15.09
N ALA A 167 -7.30 1.77 13.89
CA ALA A 167 -6.79 2.48 12.73
C ALA A 167 -7.70 2.28 11.52
N LEU A 168 -7.86 3.33 10.72
CA LEU A 168 -8.70 3.34 9.53
C LEU A 168 -7.88 3.79 8.34
N THR A 169 -8.10 3.14 7.21
CA THR A 169 -7.53 3.52 5.92
C THR A 169 -8.46 3.13 4.78
N TRP A 170 -8.04 3.38 3.56
CA TRP A 170 -8.79 3.03 2.36
C TRP A 170 -7.82 2.78 1.20
N HIS A 171 -8.32 2.31 0.07
CA HIS A 171 -7.51 2.22 -1.15
C HIS A 171 -8.35 2.61 -2.38
N PRO A 172 -7.80 3.40 -3.32
CA PRO A 172 -8.43 3.68 -4.61
C PRO A 172 -8.63 2.39 -5.40
N GLU A 173 -9.85 2.20 -5.91
CA GLU A 173 -10.23 1.04 -6.72
C GLU A 173 -11.29 1.43 -7.78
N ALA A 174 -11.78 0.47 -8.54
CA ALA A 174 -12.84 0.69 -9.51
C ALA A 174 -14.26 0.51 -8.92
N TRP A 175 -14.39 0.21 -7.62
CA TRP A 175 -15.67 -0.02 -6.93
C TRP A 175 -15.64 0.47 -5.49
N ALA A 176 -16.85 0.70 -4.93
CA ALA A 176 -17.02 0.93 -3.49
C ALA A 176 -17.26 -0.41 -2.77
N GLY A 177 -16.55 -0.66 -1.68
CA GLY A 177 -16.66 -1.88 -0.90
C GLY A 177 -15.65 -1.97 0.24
N MET A 178 -15.42 -3.19 0.76
CA MET A 178 -14.50 -3.42 1.87
C MET A 178 -13.28 -4.22 1.44
N PHE A 179 -12.14 -3.89 2.00
CA PHE A 179 -10.92 -4.71 1.92
C PHE A 179 -10.95 -5.77 3.02
N SER A 180 -11.59 -6.90 2.75
CA SER A 180 -11.86 -7.95 3.75
C SER A 180 -11.00 -9.19 3.61
N THR A 181 -10.00 -9.17 2.75
CA THR A 181 -9.10 -10.30 2.49
C THR A 181 -7.79 -10.15 3.27
N ARG A 182 -7.16 -11.26 3.60
CA ARG A 182 -5.75 -11.24 4.02
C ARG A 182 -4.86 -10.94 2.82
N THR A 183 -3.63 -10.47 3.08
CA THR A 183 -2.59 -10.28 2.08
C THR A 183 -1.42 -11.22 2.31
N LEU A 184 -0.46 -11.29 1.38
CA LEU A 184 0.78 -12.01 1.61
C LEU A 184 1.73 -11.17 2.47
N ALA A 185 2.38 -11.81 3.44
CA ALA A 185 3.59 -11.30 4.06
C ALA A 185 4.73 -11.31 3.04
N ASN A 186 5.72 -10.42 3.19
CA ASN A 186 6.89 -10.43 2.32
C ASN A 186 8.19 -10.07 3.03
N ILE A 187 9.31 -10.51 2.44
CA ILE A 187 10.68 -10.13 2.80
C ILE A 187 11.40 -9.75 1.53
N GLN A 188 12.10 -8.62 1.52
CA GLN A 188 12.96 -8.17 0.44
C GLN A 188 14.41 -8.05 0.94
N ALA A 189 15.34 -8.64 0.20
CA ALA A 189 16.76 -8.56 0.50
C ALA A 189 17.61 -8.67 -0.77
N ALA A 190 18.77 -8.03 -0.76
CA ALA A 190 19.75 -8.06 -1.83
C ALA A 190 20.95 -8.94 -1.42
N TRP A 191 21.38 -9.82 -2.32
CA TRP A 191 22.60 -10.58 -2.17
C TRP A 191 23.66 -10.06 -3.13
N ARG A 192 24.76 -9.57 -2.56
CA ARG A 192 25.90 -9.06 -3.30
C ARG A 192 27.05 -10.06 -3.24
N PHE A 193 27.53 -10.43 -4.42
CA PHE A 193 28.68 -11.30 -4.59
C PHE A 193 29.92 -10.47 -4.93
N THR A 194 31.07 -10.86 -4.34
CA THR A 194 32.38 -10.26 -4.60
C THR A 194 33.36 -11.35 -4.99
N GLY A 195 33.93 -11.21 -6.17
CA GLY A 195 34.89 -12.10 -6.78
C GLY A 195 36.20 -11.40 -7.16
N ILE A 196 36.85 -11.84 -8.24
CA ILE A 196 38.14 -11.33 -8.71
C ILE A 196 38.05 -11.06 -10.21
N ALA A 197 38.35 -9.83 -10.63
CA ALA A 197 38.40 -9.47 -12.05
C ALA A 197 39.62 -10.10 -12.73
N ALA A 198 39.45 -10.48 -13.98
CA ALA A 198 40.54 -10.96 -14.85
C ALA A 198 40.22 -10.70 -16.31
N HIS A 199 41.22 -10.74 -17.17
CA HIS A 199 41.00 -10.75 -18.62
C HIS A 199 40.43 -12.10 -19.04
N ALA A 200 39.19 -12.12 -19.52
CA ALA A 200 38.43 -13.34 -19.74
C ALA A 200 39.07 -14.30 -20.78
N ALA A 201 39.85 -13.77 -21.74
CA ALA A 201 40.54 -14.60 -22.75
C ALA A 201 42.01 -14.90 -22.40
N ASN A 202 42.72 -13.92 -21.79
CA ASN A 202 44.16 -14.05 -21.56
C ASN A 202 44.49 -14.78 -20.25
N SER A 203 43.71 -14.52 -19.19
CA SER A 203 43.99 -15.07 -17.85
C SER A 203 42.71 -15.42 -17.10
N PRO A 204 41.75 -16.19 -17.69
CA PRO A 204 40.45 -16.49 -17.04
C PRO A 204 40.62 -17.26 -15.73
N HIS A 205 41.67 -18.07 -15.61
CA HIS A 205 41.97 -18.88 -14.43
C HIS A 205 42.30 -18.04 -13.16
N LEU A 206 42.61 -16.77 -13.32
CA LEU A 206 42.85 -15.83 -12.21
C LEU A 206 41.57 -15.14 -11.72
N GLY A 207 40.50 -15.21 -12.53
CA GLY A 207 39.23 -14.61 -12.19
C GLY A 207 38.34 -15.46 -11.30
N ARG A 208 37.41 -14.80 -10.59
CA ARG A 208 36.30 -15.41 -9.87
C ARG A 208 35.04 -14.58 -10.19
N SER A 209 34.12 -15.13 -10.92
CA SER A 209 32.97 -14.39 -11.45
C SER A 209 31.84 -14.28 -10.42
N ALA A 210 31.58 -13.06 -9.99
CA ALA A 210 30.44 -12.76 -9.16
C ALA A 210 29.11 -12.89 -9.94
N LEU A 211 29.11 -12.65 -11.25
CA LEU A 211 27.93 -12.83 -12.08
C LEU A 211 27.56 -14.31 -12.25
N ASP A 212 28.55 -15.21 -12.32
CA ASP A 212 28.30 -16.64 -12.32
C ASP A 212 27.67 -17.10 -10.99
N ALA A 213 28.11 -16.53 -9.87
CA ALA A 213 27.50 -16.78 -8.57
C ALA A 213 26.03 -16.35 -8.53
N VAL A 214 25.69 -15.16 -9.05
CA VAL A 214 24.30 -14.70 -9.21
C VAL A 214 23.50 -15.68 -10.08
N THR A 215 24.07 -16.13 -11.20
CA THR A 215 23.42 -17.08 -12.11
C THR A 215 23.13 -18.42 -11.41
N LEU A 216 24.08 -18.94 -10.65
CA LEU A 216 23.90 -20.18 -9.87
C LEU A 216 22.86 -20.00 -8.76
N MET A 217 22.87 -18.86 -8.06
CA MET A 217 21.87 -18.55 -7.03
C MET A 217 20.47 -18.47 -7.62
N THR A 218 20.27 -17.77 -8.74
CA THR A 218 18.96 -17.64 -9.39
C THR A 218 18.47 -18.98 -9.95
N THR A 219 19.36 -19.80 -10.50
CA THR A 219 19.06 -21.18 -10.92
C THR A 219 18.65 -22.04 -9.73
N GLY A 220 19.42 -22.00 -8.65
CA GLY A 220 19.11 -22.76 -7.42
C GLY A 220 17.77 -22.35 -6.79
N SER A 221 17.44 -21.05 -6.78
CA SER A 221 16.16 -20.58 -6.27
C SER A 221 14.99 -20.99 -7.16
N ASN A 222 15.17 -21.14 -8.47
CA ASN A 222 14.14 -21.69 -9.36
C ASN A 222 13.81 -23.14 -9.03
N PHE A 223 14.82 -23.99 -8.70
CA PHE A 223 14.56 -25.33 -8.19
C PHE A 223 13.85 -25.33 -6.83
N LEU A 224 14.13 -24.34 -5.97
CA LEU A 224 13.45 -24.19 -4.70
C LEU A 224 11.94 -23.99 -4.86
N ASN A 225 11.47 -23.33 -5.94
CA ASN A 225 10.06 -23.06 -6.18
C ASN A 225 9.21 -24.36 -6.26
N GLU A 226 9.79 -25.50 -6.64
CA GLU A 226 9.11 -26.81 -6.62
C GLU A 226 8.88 -27.35 -5.19
N HIS A 227 9.50 -26.73 -4.17
CA HIS A 227 9.59 -27.27 -2.81
C HIS A 227 9.19 -26.24 -1.75
N ILE A 228 8.36 -25.27 -2.11
CA ILE A 228 7.72 -24.30 -1.22
C ILE A 228 6.20 -24.45 -1.26
N ILE A 229 5.49 -23.85 -0.32
CA ILE A 229 4.02 -23.89 -0.29
C ILE A 229 3.44 -23.22 -1.54
N GLU A 230 2.32 -23.75 -2.04
CA GLU A 230 1.70 -23.36 -3.32
C GLU A 230 1.43 -21.84 -3.43
N LYS A 231 1.00 -21.20 -2.33
CA LYS A 231 0.68 -19.77 -2.31
C LYS A 231 1.91 -18.86 -2.14
N ALA A 232 3.09 -19.41 -1.86
CA ALA A 232 4.32 -18.62 -1.80
C ALA A 232 4.82 -18.25 -3.20
N ARG A 233 5.57 -17.15 -3.28
CA ARG A 233 6.23 -16.68 -4.50
C ARG A 233 7.61 -16.17 -4.18
N VAL A 234 8.56 -16.45 -5.06
CA VAL A 234 9.92 -15.93 -5.02
C VAL A 234 10.20 -15.25 -6.35
N HIS A 235 10.49 -13.96 -6.29
CA HIS A 235 10.84 -13.14 -7.43
C HIS A 235 12.25 -12.59 -7.25
N TYR A 236 12.95 -12.31 -8.35
CA TYR A 236 14.24 -11.63 -8.26
C TYR A 236 14.46 -10.69 -9.45
N ALA A 237 15.34 -9.73 -9.24
CA ALA A 237 15.88 -8.85 -10.27
C ALA A 237 17.40 -8.74 -10.09
N ILE A 238 18.17 -8.84 -11.17
CA ILE A 238 19.62 -8.58 -11.13
C ILE A 238 19.79 -7.06 -11.16
N THR A 239 20.28 -6.49 -10.08
CA THR A 239 20.44 -5.04 -9.90
C THR A 239 21.83 -4.54 -10.31
N ASP A 240 22.83 -5.42 -10.27
CA ASP A 240 24.19 -5.13 -10.73
C ASP A 240 24.77 -6.37 -11.42
N THR A 241 25.14 -6.24 -12.69
CA THR A 241 25.77 -7.33 -13.47
C THR A 241 27.31 -7.28 -13.42
N GLY A 242 27.90 -6.29 -12.76
CA GLY A 242 29.35 -6.11 -12.70
C GLY A 242 29.97 -5.47 -13.92
N GLY A 243 29.14 -4.92 -14.82
CA GLY A 243 29.58 -4.22 -16.04
C GLY A 243 29.07 -4.85 -17.33
N VAL A 244 29.36 -4.18 -18.45
CA VAL A 244 28.84 -4.51 -19.79
C VAL A 244 29.88 -5.14 -20.71
N SER A 245 31.13 -5.32 -20.27
CA SER A 245 32.23 -5.77 -21.10
C SER A 245 32.44 -7.29 -20.96
N PRO A 246 32.15 -8.13 -21.99
CA PRO A 246 32.21 -9.58 -21.88
C PRO A 246 33.65 -10.15 -21.81
N ASN A 247 34.65 -9.33 -22.08
CA ASN A 247 36.07 -9.67 -21.98
C ASN A 247 36.67 -9.45 -20.58
N VAL A 248 35.83 -9.05 -19.58
CA VAL A 248 36.22 -8.88 -18.17
C VAL A 248 35.42 -9.87 -17.32
N VAL A 249 36.09 -10.63 -16.46
CA VAL A 249 35.45 -11.43 -15.44
C VAL A 249 34.89 -10.47 -14.39
N GLN A 250 33.59 -10.53 -14.11
CA GLN A 250 32.88 -9.58 -13.22
C GLN A 250 33.25 -9.83 -11.75
N ALA A 251 33.92 -8.85 -11.14
CA ALA A 251 34.32 -8.93 -9.73
C ALA A 251 33.18 -8.64 -8.75
N GLN A 252 32.10 -8.03 -9.19
CA GLN A 252 30.94 -7.73 -8.37
C GLN A 252 29.66 -7.98 -9.14
N ALA A 253 28.63 -8.47 -8.45
CA ALA A 253 27.27 -8.57 -8.97
C ALA A 253 26.27 -8.58 -7.80
N GLU A 254 25.04 -8.11 -8.05
CA GLU A 254 24.00 -8.08 -7.03
C GLU A 254 22.66 -8.55 -7.61
N VAL A 255 21.91 -9.28 -6.80
CA VAL A 255 20.55 -9.72 -7.11
C VAL A 255 19.63 -9.42 -5.93
N LEU A 256 18.51 -8.76 -6.22
CA LEU A 256 17.47 -8.43 -5.28
C LEU A 256 16.36 -9.49 -5.34
N TYR A 257 15.96 -10.03 -4.21
CA TYR A 257 14.86 -10.98 -4.08
C TYR A 257 13.68 -10.38 -3.33
N LEU A 258 12.48 -10.74 -3.76
CA LEU A 258 11.23 -10.52 -3.06
C LEU A 258 10.55 -11.87 -2.82
N ILE A 259 10.42 -12.23 -1.55
CA ILE A 259 9.83 -13.48 -1.07
C ILE A 259 8.46 -13.14 -0.51
N ARG A 260 7.42 -13.85 -0.95
CA ARG A 260 6.05 -13.67 -0.49
C ARG A 260 5.48 -14.99 0.01
N ALA A 261 4.75 -14.95 1.14
CA ALA A 261 4.04 -16.11 1.68
C ALA A 261 2.79 -15.67 2.47
N PRO A 262 1.80 -16.55 2.68
CA PRO A 262 0.61 -16.21 3.47
C PRO A 262 0.92 -15.81 4.92
N GLU A 263 1.93 -16.43 5.54
CA GLU A 263 2.37 -16.13 6.90
C GLU A 263 3.83 -15.69 6.90
N MET A 264 4.20 -14.82 7.83
CA MET A 264 5.59 -14.35 7.95
C MET A 264 6.55 -15.50 8.26
N ALA A 265 6.16 -16.46 9.08
CA ALA A 265 6.97 -17.62 9.39
C ALA A 265 7.35 -18.46 8.16
N ASP A 266 6.45 -18.57 7.18
CA ASP A 266 6.72 -19.24 5.90
C ASP A 266 7.70 -18.43 5.05
N ALA A 267 7.55 -17.10 5.01
CA ALA A 267 8.49 -16.22 4.31
C ALA A 267 9.90 -16.30 4.92
N GLU A 268 10.01 -16.33 6.24
CA GLU A 268 11.29 -16.49 6.97
C GLU A 268 11.94 -17.85 6.67
N GLN A 269 11.16 -18.94 6.61
CA GLN A 269 11.69 -20.24 6.23
C GLN A 269 12.26 -20.25 4.81
N ILE A 270 11.54 -19.64 3.87
CA ILE A 270 11.97 -19.55 2.48
C ILE A 270 13.22 -18.67 2.39
N PHE A 271 13.26 -17.54 3.08
CA PHE A 271 14.42 -16.66 3.17
C PHE A 271 15.67 -17.41 3.63
N ALA A 272 15.59 -18.17 4.74
CA ALA A 272 16.70 -18.97 5.25
C ALA A 272 17.19 -20.05 4.26
N ARG A 273 16.30 -20.57 3.41
CA ARG A 273 16.69 -21.52 2.34
C ARG A 273 17.39 -20.81 1.19
N ILE A 274 16.96 -19.60 0.82
CA ILE A 274 17.62 -18.77 -0.19
C ILE A 274 19.01 -18.35 0.27
N GLU A 275 19.20 -18.03 1.55
CA GLU A 275 20.55 -17.78 2.11
C GLU A 275 21.51 -18.96 1.90
N LYS A 276 21.04 -20.18 2.12
CA LYS A 276 21.86 -21.39 1.88
C LYS A 276 22.21 -21.57 0.42
N ILE A 277 21.29 -21.22 -0.49
CA ILE A 277 21.55 -21.24 -1.94
C ILE A 277 22.62 -20.21 -2.30
N ALA A 278 22.54 -18.99 -1.74
CA ALA A 278 23.53 -17.94 -1.95
C ALA A 278 24.93 -18.38 -1.45
N GLN A 279 25.01 -18.99 -0.27
CA GLN A 279 26.26 -19.56 0.26
C GLN A 279 26.81 -20.67 -0.63
N GLY A 280 25.95 -21.57 -1.13
CA GLY A 280 26.33 -22.63 -2.07
C GLY A 280 26.86 -22.06 -3.39
N ALA A 281 26.23 -21.03 -3.94
CA ALA A 281 26.68 -20.34 -5.14
C ALA A 281 28.05 -19.69 -4.95
N ALA A 282 28.25 -19.01 -3.81
CA ALA A 282 29.53 -18.41 -3.46
C ALA A 282 30.64 -19.46 -3.33
N LEU A 283 30.35 -20.61 -2.69
CA LEU A 283 31.30 -21.71 -2.54
C LEU A 283 31.70 -22.30 -3.91
N MET A 284 30.74 -22.53 -4.81
CA MET A 284 31.01 -23.11 -6.14
C MET A 284 31.82 -22.17 -7.03
N THR A 285 31.72 -20.85 -6.86
CA THR A 285 32.43 -19.86 -7.66
C THR A 285 33.67 -19.29 -6.97
N GLU A 286 33.96 -19.73 -5.76
CA GLU A 286 35.04 -19.20 -4.91
C GLU A 286 34.93 -17.67 -4.71
N THR A 287 33.69 -17.16 -4.63
CA THR A 287 33.36 -15.76 -4.34
C THR A 287 32.94 -15.58 -2.87
N GLN A 288 32.79 -14.34 -2.45
CA GLN A 288 32.17 -14.00 -1.16
C GLN A 288 30.76 -13.48 -1.39
N VAL A 289 29.84 -13.77 -0.47
CA VAL A 289 28.46 -13.28 -0.51
C VAL A 289 28.13 -12.52 0.77
N SER A 290 27.42 -11.41 0.62
CA SER A 290 26.79 -10.68 1.70
C SER A 290 25.31 -10.48 1.41
N CYS A 291 24.48 -10.52 2.45
CA CYS A 291 23.05 -10.24 2.37
C CYS A 291 22.78 -8.86 2.99
N ARG A 292 22.02 -8.01 2.29
CA ARG A 292 21.47 -6.77 2.80
C ARG A 292 19.95 -6.92 2.87
N PHE A 293 19.43 -7.04 4.10
CA PHE A 293 17.99 -7.02 4.33
C PHE A 293 17.47 -5.59 4.06
N GLU A 294 16.41 -5.44 3.26
CA GLU A 294 15.90 -4.12 2.91
C GLU A 294 14.59 -3.79 3.63
N LYS A 295 13.64 -4.71 3.59
CA LYS A 295 12.33 -4.49 4.18
C LYS A 295 11.56 -5.81 4.35
N ALA A 296 10.52 -5.76 5.15
CA ALA A 296 9.51 -6.82 5.24
C ALA A 296 8.17 -6.20 5.65
N CYS A 297 7.08 -6.91 5.41
CA CYS A 297 5.79 -6.60 6.01
C CYS A 297 5.00 -7.88 6.29
N SER A 298 4.22 -7.87 7.37
CA SER A 298 3.33 -8.95 7.77
C SER A 298 2.08 -8.99 6.89
N SER A 299 1.40 -10.15 6.85
CA SER A 299 0.09 -10.25 6.19
C SER A 299 -0.95 -9.37 6.90
N TYR A 300 -1.81 -8.70 6.15
CA TYR A 300 -2.93 -7.94 6.70
C TYR A 300 -3.90 -8.87 7.45
N LEU A 301 -4.31 -8.45 8.63
CA LEU A 301 -5.26 -9.15 9.50
C LEU A 301 -6.59 -8.38 9.52
N PRO A 302 -7.63 -8.85 8.81
CA PRO A 302 -8.94 -8.22 8.82
C PRO A 302 -9.57 -8.24 10.22
N ASN A 303 -10.23 -7.12 10.61
CA ASN A 303 -11.05 -7.05 11.82
C ASN A 303 -12.53 -6.95 11.43
N ARG A 304 -13.26 -8.05 11.55
CA ARG A 304 -14.63 -8.20 11.04
C ARG A 304 -15.62 -7.28 11.72
N THR A 305 -15.42 -7.05 13.02
CA THR A 305 -16.25 -6.13 13.82
C THR A 305 -16.11 -4.69 13.30
N LEU A 306 -14.91 -4.24 13.08
CA LEU A 306 -14.65 -2.89 12.60
C LEU A 306 -15.04 -2.73 11.11
N GLU A 307 -14.78 -3.75 10.27
CA GLU A 307 -15.23 -3.79 8.88
C GLU A 307 -16.76 -3.65 8.77
N ALA A 308 -17.52 -4.36 9.61
CA ALA A 308 -18.99 -4.27 9.61
C ALA A 308 -19.47 -2.84 9.93
N ALA A 309 -18.78 -2.16 10.83
CA ALA A 309 -19.10 -0.77 11.19
C ALA A 309 -18.77 0.19 10.03
N MET A 310 -17.61 0.05 9.39
CA MET A 310 -17.21 0.85 8.24
C MET A 310 -18.12 0.58 7.02
N TYR A 311 -18.51 -0.67 6.79
CA TYR A 311 -19.42 -1.03 5.70
C TYR A 311 -20.78 -0.34 5.78
N GLN A 312 -21.28 -0.08 7.00
CA GLN A 312 -22.51 0.74 7.17
C GLN A 312 -22.34 2.15 6.64
N ALA A 313 -21.16 2.76 6.80
CA ALA A 313 -20.87 4.07 6.23
C ALA A 313 -20.70 3.99 4.70
N VAL A 314 -20.04 2.96 4.18
CA VAL A 314 -19.95 2.72 2.71
C VAL A 314 -21.35 2.59 2.12
N CYS A 315 -22.24 1.80 2.72
CA CYS A 315 -23.61 1.64 2.24
C CYS A 315 -24.44 2.92 2.34
N HIS A 316 -24.23 3.75 3.37
CA HIS A 316 -24.96 5.00 3.53
C HIS A 316 -24.60 6.02 2.44
N TYR A 317 -23.32 6.23 2.20
CA TYR A 317 -22.86 7.18 1.16
C TYR A 317 -23.01 6.63 -0.26
N GLY A 318 -23.03 5.31 -0.41
CA GLY A 318 -23.17 4.66 -1.71
C GLY A 318 -22.01 4.91 -2.65
N THR A 319 -22.31 5.24 -3.89
CA THR A 319 -21.32 5.56 -4.94
C THR A 319 -21.59 6.95 -5.52
N PRO A 320 -20.58 7.62 -6.08
CA PRO A 320 -20.79 8.89 -6.76
C PRO A 320 -21.70 8.77 -7.98
N ALA A 321 -22.44 9.84 -8.28
CA ALA A 321 -23.12 9.97 -9.55
C ALA A 321 -22.12 10.34 -10.65
N TRP A 322 -22.15 9.61 -11.76
CA TRP A 322 -21.22 9.78 -12.88
C TRP A 322 -21.86 10.63 -14.00
N SER A 323 -21.12 11.61 -14.51
CA SER A 323 -21.54 12.42 -15.65
C SER A 323 -21.32 11.68 -16.99
N ASP A 324 -21.90 12.21 -18.07
CA ASP A 324 -21.70 11.66 -19.40
C ASP A 324 -20.24 11.82 -19.88
N GLU A 325 -19.57 12.92 -19.51
CA GLU A 325 -18.16 13.16 -19.80
C GLU A 325 -17.26 12.15 -19.08
N GLU A 326 -17.56 11.85 -17.82
CA GLU A 326 -16.85 10.85 -17.03
C GLU A 326 -17.02 9.45 -17.62
N ARG A 327 -18.24 9.08 -18.02
CA ARG A 327 -18.51 7.82 -18.72
C ARG A 327 -17.82 7.75 -20.08
N ALA A 328 -17.76 8.83 -20.83
CA ALA A 328 -17.06 8.89 -22.11
C ALA A 328 -15.55 8.71 -21.93
N PHE A 329 -14.95 9.37 -20.92
CA PHE A 329 -13.52 9.19 -20.60
C PHE A 329 -13.22 7.77 -20.11
N ALA A 330 -14.05 7.21 -19.23
CA ALA A 330 -13.92 5.84 -18.77
C ALA A 330 -14.01 4.82 -19.93
N ALA A 331 -14.89 5.08 -20.93
CA ALA A 331 -14.98 4.26 -22.14
C ALA A 331 -13.70 4.35 -22.98
N ALA A 332 -13.10 5.54 -23.11
CA ALA A 332 -11.84 5.72 -23.82
C ALA A 332 -10.69 4.99 -23.13
N ILE A 333 -10.57 5.07 -21.80
CA ILE A 333 -9.60 4.28 -21.02
C ILE A 333 -9.85 2.79 -21.20
N ARG A 334 -11.09 2.33 -21.05
CA ARG A 334 -11.42 0.91 -21.21
C ARG A 334 -11.08 0.35 -22.59
N ALA A 335 -11.15 1.13 -23.62
CA ALA A 335 -10.75 0.73 -24.97
C ALA A 335 -9.25 0.42 -25.11
N THR A 336 -8.41 0.88 -24.16
CA THR A 336 -6.97 0.61 -24.10
C THR A 336 -6.62 -0.66 -23.31
N LEU A 337 -7.59 -1.25 -22.61
CA LEU A 337 -7.38 -2.40 -21.72
C LEU A 337 -7.53 -3.72 -22.46
N SER A 338 -6.73 -4.70 -22.09
CA SER A 338 -6.90 -6.07 -22.56
C SER A 338 -8.07 -6.77 -21.84
N ALA A 339 -8.57 -7.85 -22.44
CA ALA A 339 -9.56 -8.70 -21.79
C ALA A 339 -9.03 -9.31 -20.47
N ASN A 340 -7.71 -9.52 -20.38
CA ASN A 340 -7.07 -10.02 -19.15
C ASN A 340 -7.06 -8.97 -18.04
N ASP A 341 -6.82 -7.71 -18.35
CA ASP A 341 -6.87 -6.62 -17.37
C ASP A 341 -8.27 -6.51 -16.76
N ILE A 342 -9.28 -6.52 -17.61
CA ILE A 342 -10.69 -6.48 -17.20
C ILE A 342 -11.04 -7.69 -16.33
N ASN A 343 -10.66 -8.89 -16.74
CA ASN A 343 -10.92 -10.11 -15.97
C ASN A 343 -10.20 -10.09 -14.62
N ASN A 344 -8.97 -9.57 -14.57
CA ASN A 344 -8.21 -9.47 -13.32
C ASN A 344 -8.89 -8.52 -12.32
N SER A 345 -9.33 -7.34 -12.75
CA SER A 345 -10.09 -6.40 -11.93
C SER A 345 -11.39 -7.04 -11.40
N LEU A 346 -12.13 -7.75 -12.25
CA LEU A 346 -13.34 -8.45 -11.83
C LEU A 346 -13.06 -9.60 -10.84
N ASN A 347 -11.94 -10.30 -10.99
CA ASN A 347 -11.52 -11.34 -10.06
C ASN A 347 -11.16 -10.74 -8.68
N ASN A 348 -10.56 -9.54 -8.64
CA ASN A 348 -10.32 -8.84 -7.38
C ASN A 348 -11.63 -8.54 -6.66
N ILE A 349 -12.62 -7.96 -7.36
CA ILE A 349 -13.97 -7.76 -6.81
C ILE A 349 -14.58 -9.08 -6.29
N ALA A 350 -14.50 -10.14 -7.11
CA ALA A 350 -15.02 -11.45 -6.73
C ALA A 350 -14.32 -12.04 -5.49
N GLY A 351 -13.03 -11.73 -5.33
CA GLY A 351 -12.21 -12.22 -4.21
C GLY A 351 -12.57 -11.62 -2.86
N THR A 352 -13.12 -10.40 -2.82
CA THR A 352 -13.38 -9.66 -1.58
C THR A 352 -14.69 -10.02 -0.89
N SER A 353 -15.65 -10.67 -1.58
CA SER A 353 -17.02 -10.85 -1.08
C SER A 353 -17.63 -12.25 -1.39
N GLY A 354 -16.81 -13.27 -1.56
CA GLY A 354 -17.27 -14.65 -1.75
C GLY A 354 -18.18 -14.85 -2.97
N GLU A 355 -19.24 -15.65 -2.86
CA GLU A 355 -20.14 -15.93 -3.98
C GLU A 355 -20.98 -14.71 -4.42
N GLU A 356 -21.34 -13.83 -3.49
CA GLU A 356 -22.03 -12.59 -3.81
C GLU A 356 -21.11 -11.66 -4.60
N GLY A 357 -19.83 -11.58 -4.22
CA GLY A 357 -18.81 -10.84 -4.96
C GLY A 357 -18.61 -11.36 -6.39
N LYS A 358 -18.65 -12.68 -6.60
CA LYS A 358 -18.60 -13.29 -7.94
C LYS A 358 -19.82 -12.91 -8.78
N THR A 359 -20.99 -12.86 -8.17
CA THR A 359 -22.24 -12.47 -8.86
C THR A 359 -22.21 -10.99 -9.21
N PHE A 360 -21.76 -10.14 -8.28
CA PHE A 360 -21.55 -8.73 -8.49
C PHE A 360 -20.54 -8.46 -9.63
N ALA A 361 -19.37 -9.08 -9.60
CA ALA A 361 -18.36 -8.96 -10.64
C ALA A 361 -18.87 -9.36 -12.04
N ARG A 362 -19.64 -10.45 -12.12
CA ARG A 362 -20.24 -10.88 -13.40
C ARG A 362 -21.25 -9.86 -13.95
N ARG A 363 -22.08 -9.24 -13.07
CA ARG A 363 -23.05 -8.21 -13.45
C ARG A 363 -22.37 -6.96 -14.00
N HIS A 364 -21.20 -6.60 -13.43
CA HIS A 364 -20.44 -5.41 -13.80
C HIS A 364 -19.37 -5.61 -14.88
N ARG A 365 -19.38 -6.76 -15.56
CA ARG A 365 -18.37 -7.07 -16.59
C ARG A 365 -18.23 -6.01 -17.67
N ASP A 366 -19.36 -5.45 -18.11
CA ASP A 366 -19.42 -4.46 -19.19
C ASP A 366 -19.65 -3.02 -18.68
N THR A 367 -19.69 -2.83 -17.36
CA THR A 367 -19.83 -1.54 -16.72
C THR A 367 -18.53 -0.75 -16.82
N LEU A 368 -18.62 0.54 -17.15
CA LEU A 368 -17.47 1.46 -17.24
C LEU A 368 -17.08 1.98 -15.87
N LEU A 369 -18.06 2.47 -15.12
CA LEU A 369 -17.95 3.02 -13.77
C LEU A 369 -19.07 2.39 -12.95
N ILE A 370 -18.71 1.70 -11.86
CA ILE A 370 -19.69 1.03 -11.00
C ILE A 370 -20.44 2.09 -10.18
N ASP A 371 -21.77 1.94 -10.11
CA ASP A 371 -22.71 2.84 -9.44
C ASP A 371 -23.52 2.16 -8.34
N GLU A 372 -23.04 1.02 -7.83
CA GLU A 372 -23.55 0.35 -6.65
C GLU A 372 -22.42 -0.14 -5.75
N VAL A 373 -22.71 -0.29 -4.46
CA VAL A 373 -21.76 -0.80 -3.47
C VAL A 373 -21.62 -2.31 -3.62
N ALA A 374 -20.37 -2.79 -3.62
CA ALA A 374 -20.09 -4.22 -3.63
C ALA A 374 -20.55 -4.86 -2.31
N PRO A 375 -21.12 -6.07 -2.36
CA PRO A 375 -21.54 -6.78 -1.15
C PRO A 375 -20.32 -7.07 -0.27
N TRP A 376 -20.51 -7.01 1.04
CA TRP A 376 -19.49 -7.39 2.01
C TRP A 376 -19.83 -8.73 2.65
N ALA A 377 -18.86 -9.62 2.67
CA ALA A 377 -18.90 -10.86 3.43
C ALA A 377 -17.51 -11.18 3.96
N ALA A 378 -17.44 -11.73 5.16
CA ALA A 378 -16.20 -12.26 5.70
C ALA A 378 -15.64 -13.34 4.77
N THR A 379 -14.34 -13.30 4.49
CA THR A 379 -13.66 -14.26 3.62
C THR A 379 -12.29 -14.63 4.18
N ASP A 380 -11.88 -15.88 3.98
CA ASP A 380 -10.54 -16.37 4.28
C ASP A 380 -9.60 -16.30 3.06
N ASN A 381 -10.03 -15.62 2.01
CA ASN A 381 -9.22 -15.44 0.82
C ASN A 381 -7.94 -14.63 1.15
N VAL A 382 -6.89 -14.95 0.41
CA VAL A 382 -5.61 -14.26 0.49
C VAL A 382 -5.33 -13.64 -0.87
N LEU A 383 -5.26 -12.31 -0.94
CA LEU A 383 -4.81 -11.60 -2.13
C LEU A 383 -3.31 -11.84 -2.35
N ALA A 384 -2.91 -11.93 -3.60
CA ALA A 384 -1.51 -12.13 -3.96
C ALA A 384 -0.61 -10.89 -3.71
N GLY A 385 -1.22 -9.72 -3.48
CA GLY A 385 -0.53 -8.50 -3.09
C GLY A 385 -0.07 -8.50 -1.64
N SER A 386 0.68 -7.48 -1.27
CA SER A 386 1.08 -7.18 0.10
C SER A 386 0.85 -5.70 0.36
N THR A 387 0.57 -5.32 1.59
CA THR A 387 0.57 -3.94 2.07
C THR A 387 1.18 -3.88 3.46
N ASP A 388 1.88 -2.82 3.77
CA ASP A 388 2.48 -2.61 5.09
C ASP A 388 1.47 -2.14 6.15
N VAL A 389 0.21 -1.85 5.76
CA VAL A 389 -0.95 -1.78 6.67
C VAL A 389 -1.09 -3.11 7.45
N GLY A 390 -0.55 -4.19 6.89
CA GLY A 390 -0.44 -5.48 7.55
C GLY A 390 0.09 -5.34 8.96
N ASP A 391 1.27 -4.76 9.17
CA ASP A 391 1.88 -4.67 10.49
C ASP A 391 1.08 -3.80 11.47
N VAL A 392 0.41 -2.74 11.01
CA VAL A 392 -0.52 -1.96 11.83
C VAL A 392 -1.69 -2.82 12.32
N SER A 393 -2.21 -3.72 11.47
CA SER A 393 -3.34 -4.60 11.81
C SER A 393 -3.03 -5.65 12.90
N TRP A 394 -1.75 -5.89 13.17
CA TRP A 394 -1.29 -6.72 14.29
C TRP A 394 -1.09 -5.92 15.59
N LYS A 395 -1.19 -4.58 15.54
CA LYS A 395 -1.03 -3.70 16.70
C LYS A 395 -2.36 -3.13 17.17
N ALA A 396 -3.22 -2.78 16.23
CA ALA A 396 -4.55 -2.21 16.49
C ALA A 396 -5.58 -2.83 15.53
N PRO A 397 -6.88 -2.88 15.88
CA PRO A 397 -7.93 -3.21 14.92
C PRO A 397 -7.87 -2.26 13.72
N VAL A 398 -7.86 -2.81 12.51
CA VAL A 398 -7.85 -2.01 11.26
C VAL A 398 -9.06 -2.34 10.41
N ALA A 399 -9.70 -1.31 9.85
CA ALA A 399 -10.62 -1.47 8.72
C ALA A 399 -10.16 -0.63 7.53
N GLN A 400 -10.41 -1.17 6.35
CA GLN A 400 -10.01 -0.58 5.10
C GLN A 400 -11.15 -0.71 4.08
N CYS A 401 -11.54 0.41 3.42
CA CYS A 401 -12.53 0.37 2.35
C CYS A 401 -11.89 0.63 0.99
N PHE A 402 -12.59 0.23 -0.06
CA PHE A 402 -12.34 0.61 -1.43
C PHE A 402 -13.29 1.73 -1.86
N SER A 403 -12.82 2.63 -2.72
CA SER A 403 -13.64 3.68 -3.29
C SER A 403 -13.39 3.82 -4.80
N PRO A 404 -14.43 4.08 -5.63
CA PRO A 404 -14.31 4.08 -7.07
C PRO A 404 -13.63 5.36 -7.57
N CYS A 405 -12.37 5.24 -7.97
CA CYS A 405 -11.51 6.33 -8.45
C CYS A 405 -11.14 6.22 -9.93
N PHE A 406 -11.48 5.11 -10.60
CA PHE A 406 -11.10 4.87 -11.99
C PHE A 406 -12.01 3.83 -12.67
N ALA A 407 -11.88 3.74 -14.00
CA ALA A 407 -12.69 2.84 -14.83
C ALA A 407 -12.44 1.37 -14.49
N VAL A 408 -13.49 0.56 -14.56
CA VAL A 408 -13.43 -0.90 -14.34
C VAL A 408 -12.43 -1.54 -15.32
N GLY A 409 -11.53 -2.33 -14.78
CA GLY A 409 -10.49 -3.01 -15.55
C GLY A 409 -9.14 -2.29 -15.54
N THR A 410 -9.06 -1.04 -15.06
CA THR A 410 -7.79 -0.31 -14.96
C THR A 410 -6.81 -1.09 -14.07
N PRO A 411 -5.63 -1.50 -14.59
CA PRO A 411 -4.62 -2.14 -13.77
C PRO A 411 -3.98 -1.14 -12.81
N LEU A 412 -3.71 -1.56 -11.59
CA LEU A 412 -2.78 -0.84 -10.72
C LEU A 412 -1.39 -0.80 -11.35
N HIS A 413 -0.58 0.19 -11.00
CA HIS A 413 0.79 0.39 -11.50
C HIS A 413 0.85 0.55 -13.03
N SER A 414 -0.11 1.25 -13.61
CA SER A 414 -0.21 1.50 -15.05
C SER A 414 -0.35 2.98 -15.39
N TRP A 415 0.03 3.34 -16.61
CA TRP A 415 -0.19 4.69 -17.12
C TRP A 415 -1.68 5.08 -17.16
N GLN A 416 -2.56 4.11 -17.38
CA GLN A 416 -4.02 4.31 -17.36
C GLN A 416 -4.49 4.80 -16.00
N LEU A 417 -3.93 4.27 -14.89
CA LEU A 417 -4.29 4.72 -13.56
C LEU A 417 -3.76 6.14 -13.31
N VAL A 418 -2.49 6.41 -13.64
CA VAL A 418 -1.90 7.75 -13.48
C VAL A 418 -2.71 8.80 -14.24
N SER A 419 -3.12 8.49 -15.48
CA SER A 419 -3.96 9.40 -16.29
C SER A 419 -5.30 9.74 -15.62
N GLN A 420 -5.86 8.82 -14.84
CA GLN A 420 -7.15 9.01 -14.17
C GLN A 420 -7.01 9.71 -12.80
N GLY A 421 -5.83 9.66 -12.16
CA GLY A 421 -5.60 10.09 -10.78
C GLY A 421 -5.83 11.58 -10.48
N ARG A 422 -6.04 12.40 -11.53
CA ARG A 422 -6.35 13.84 -11.44
C ARG A 422 -7.67 14.20 -12.14
N THR A 423 -8.59 13.26 -12.21
CA THR A 423 -9.90 13.47 -12.86
C THR A 423 -11.00 13.67 -11.82
N SER A 424 -12.14 14.19 -12.28
CA SER A 424 -13.34 14.28 -11.43
C SER A 424 -13.82 12.90 -10.94
N ILE A 425 -13.55 11.83 -11.68
CA ILE A 425 -13.81 10.44 -11.24
C ILE A 425 -13.00 10.13 -9.98
N ALA A 426 -11.69 10.38 -10.04
CA ALA A 426 -10.79 10.16 -8.92
C ALA A 426 -11.14 11.04 -7.70
N HIS A 427 -11.41 12.32 -7.93
CA HIS A 427 -11.79 13.25 -6.88
C HIS A 427 -13.09 12.85 -6.17
N LYS A 428 -14.11 12.40 -6.91
CA LYS A 428 -15.37 11.90 -6.34
C LYS A 428 -15.13 10.67 -5.44
N GLY A 429 -14.32 9.72 -5.93
CA GLY A 429 -13.95 8.54 -5.15
C GLY A 429 -13.16 8.89 -3.89
N MET A 430 -12.20 9.80 -4.01
CA MET A 430 -11.41 10.32 -2.88
C MET A 430 -12.30 10.95 -1.79
N LEU A 431 -13.21 11.83 -2.17
CA LEU A 431 -14.11 12.49 -1.23
C LEU A 431 -15.08 11.50 -0.57
N LEU A 432 -15.58 10.52 -1.31
CA LEU A 432 -16.38 9.42 -0.76
C LEU A 432 -15.59 8.66 0.31
N ALA A 433 -14.34 8.29 0.04
CA ALA A 433 -13.50 7.62 1.01
C ALA A 433 -13.27 8.48 2.27
N GLY A 434 -12.99 9.78 2.10
CA GLY A 434 -12.86 10.72 3.20
C GLY A 434 -14.10 10.76 4.10
N LYS A 435 -15.30 10.76 3.50
CA LYS A 435 -16.57 10.69 4.24
C LYS A 435 -16.73 9.39 5.02
N VAL A 436 -16.44 8.25 4.40
CA VAL A 436 -16.51 6.92 5.04
C VAL A 436 -15.57 6.83 6.24
N LEU A 437 -14.32 7.26 6.07
CA LEU A 437 -13.32 7.26 7.13
C LEU A 437 -13.72 8.17 8.27
N ALA A 438 -14.17 9.40 7.97
CA ALA A 438 -14.62 10.38 8.99
C ALA A 438 -15.78 9.84 9.82
N ALA A 439 -16.83 9.34 9.15
CA ALA A 439 -18.01 8.82 9.83
C ALA A 439 -17.69 7.60 10.72
N THR A 440 -16.78 6.74 10.25
CA THR A 440 -16.32 5.57 11.01
C THR A 440 -15.48 6.01 12.22
N ALA A 441 -14.56 6.96 12.05
CA ALA A 441 -13.73 7.51 13.13
C ALA A 441 -14.60 8.17 14.22
N ILE A 442 -15.55 9.02 13.84
CA ILE A 442 -16.48 9.67 14.76
C ILE A 442 -17.29 8.64 15.57
N ARG A 443 -17.76 7.59 14.89
CA ARG A 443 -18.47 6.51 15.58
C ARG A 443 -17.60 5.82 16.63
N LEU A 444 -16.33 5.60 16.38
CA LEU A 444 -15.42 4.94 17.34
C LEU A 444 -15.19 5.80 18.60
N PHE A 445 -15.26 7.13 18.51
CA PHE A 445 -15.21 8.00 19.69
C PHE A 445 -16.47 7.90 20.54
N SER A 446 -17.63 7.65 19.94
CA SER A 446 -18.94 7.64 20.62
C SER A 446 -19.47 6.25 20.98
N ASP A 447 -18.91 5.16 20.40
CA ASP A 447 -19.37 3.78 20.57
C ASP A 447 -18.26 2.90 21.20
N SER A 448 -18.09 3.03 22.51
CA SER A 448 -17.10 2.27 23.27
C SER A 448 -17.30 0.76 23.17
N ALA A 449 -18.54 0.28 22.99
CA ALA A 449 -18.84 -1.13 22.84
C ALA A 449 -18.31 -1.69 21.50
N LEU A 450 -18.44 -0.91 20.42
CA LEU A 450 -17.86 -1.26 19.12
C LEU A 450 -16.34 -1.34 19.20
N LEU A 451 -15.71 -0.36 19.83
CA LEU A 451 -14.25 -0.30 19.98
C LEU A 451 -13.75 -1.50 20.80
N GLU A 452 -14.35 -1.77 21.95
CA GLU A 452 -13.97 -2.91 22.81
C GLU A 452 -14.17 -4.26 22.08
N ALA A 453 -15.26 -4.43 21.33
CA ALA A 453 -15.48 -5.63 20.55
C ALA A 453 -14.42 -5.83 19.46
N SER A 454 -14.04 -4.75 18.77
CA SER A 454 -12.97 -4.79 17.75
C SER A 454 -11.61 -5.15 18.37
N GLN A 455 -11.27 -4.58 19.51
CA GLN A 455 -10.05 -4.89 20.24
C GLN A 455 -10.06 -6.33 20.79
N GLN A 456 -11.23 -6.82 21.25
CA GLN A 456 -11.36 -8.20 21.74
C GLN A 456 -11.12 -9.21 20.62
N GLU A 457 -11.62 -8.95 19.40
CA GLU A 457 -11.36 -9.78 18.22
C GLU A 457 -9.86 -9.87 17.93
N LEU A 458 -9.13 -8.74 17.94
CA LEU A 458 -7.68 -8.73 17.75
C LEU A 458 -6.95 -9.48 18.87
N ARG A 459 -7.31 -9.23 20.14
CA ARG A 459 -6.71 -9.94 21.29
C ARG A 459 -6.84 -11.46 21.18
N GLN A 460 -7.95 -11.98 20.66
CA GLN A 460 -8.13 -13.42 20.43
C GLN A 460 -7.12 -13.95 19.43
N VAL A 461 -6.91 -13.26 18.32
CA VAL A 461 -5.91 -13.67 17.31
C VAL A 461 -4.49 -13.60 17.88
N LEU A 462 -4.15 -12.52 18.60
CA LEU A 462 -2.82 -12.32 19.18
C LEU A 462 -2.49 -13.33 20.29
N ALA A 463 -3.49 -13.87 20.99
CA ALA A 463 -3.30 -14.94 21.98
C ALA A 463 -2.79 -16.24 21.35
N GLU A 464 -3.21 -16.53 20.11
CA GLU A 464 -2.75 -17.71 19.36
C GLU A 464 -1.49 -17.43 18.54
N ARG A 465 -1.38 -16.22 18.00
CA ARG A 465 -0.32 -15.79 17.08
C ARG A 465 0.24 -14.42 17.52
N PRO A 466 1.19 -14.39 18.45
CA PRO A 466 1.77 -13.13 18.93
C PRO A 466 2.54 -12.42 17.80
N TYR A 467 2.34 -11.10 17.71
CA TYR A 467 3.04 -10.27 16.72
C TYR A 467 4.53 -10.10 17.07
N ARG A 468 5.37 -10.19 16.06
CA ARG A 468 6.78 -9.80 16.10
C ARG A 468 7.08 -9.00 14.81
N CYS A 469 7.63 -7.81 14.95
CA CYS A 469 8.04 -7.04 13.78
C CYS A 469 9.05 -7.84 12.93
N PRO A 470 8.82 -7.99 11.63
CA PRO A 470 9.69 -8.80 10.77
C PRO A 470 10.97 -8.07 10.33
N ILE A 471 11.08 -6.76 10.56
CA ILE A 471 12.27 -5.98 10.19
C ILE A 471 13.27 -6.01 11.35
N PRO A 472 14.52 -6.46 11.15
CA PRO A 472 15.57 -6.40 12.16
C PRO A 472 15.85 -4.96 12.62
N ALA A 473 16.25 -4.81 13.89
CA ALA A 473 16.44 -3.50 14.53
C ALA A 473 17.51 -2.63 13.84
N GLU A 474 18.53 -3.26 13.26
CA GLU A 474 19.64 -2.59 12.57
C GLU A 474 19.30 -2.13 11.14
N VAL A 475 18.17 -2.55 10.60
CA VAL A 475 17.74 -2.17 9.24
C VAL A 475 17.09 -0.80 9.26
N SER A 476 17.53 0.09 8.38
CA SER A 476 16.95 1.43 8.21
C SER A 476 16.14 1.53 6.93
N PRO A 477 15.15 2.44 6.87
CA PRO A 477 14.44 2.76 5.62
C PRO A 477 15.42 3.10 4.49
N SER A 478 15.17 2.60 3.30
CA SER A 478 16.06 2.82 2.15
C SER A 478 15.28 3.28 0.92
N VAL A 479 15.80 4.32 0.25
CA VAL A 479 15.28 4.83 -1.02
C VAL A 479 15.35 3.77 -2.13
N LEU A 480 14.60 3.96 -3.20
CA LEU A 480 14.71 3.17 -4.41
C LEU A 480 16.08 3.47 -5.08
N ARG A 481 16.83 2.41 -5.42
CA ARG A 481 18.18 2.53 -6.03
C ARG A 481 18.18 2.00 -7.45
#